data_a176c7ef1a9a9f2e47d83001eec25981
#
_entry.id   a176c7ef1a9a9f2e47d83001eec25981
#
_cell.length_a   1.000
_cell.length_b   1.000
_cell.length_c   1.000
_cell.angle_alpha   90.00
_cell.angle_beta   90.00
_cell.angle_gamma   90.00
#
_symmetry.space_group_name_H-M   'P 1'
#
loop_
_entity.id
_entity.type
_entity.pdbx_description
1 polymer ?
#
loop_
_entity_poly.entity_id
_entity_poly.type
_entity_poly.pdbx_seq_one_letter_code
_entity_poly.pdbx_strand_id
1 'polypeptide(L)'
;MLSNIITDENLLFQADKLKKKNFKPGFDKMDAKAAVLWLEINGKRFCKDILTMNYEPMPAVAFASAKRGGGYRKLAKLTALDAVLHYAVLDALTPLCEELFSEFSYAYRPGRGLSQAVSRYCELGSKYRYAAKLDPKGCFDNISHDRLKAKLLTITNDSALCSFILCLVKAPVLFDGESERPLKGLVQGAPLSPLLCNIYLDSMDKFLENIGVPFVRYALVINPPPRFAEANATAGIGS
;
A
#
# COMPACT_ATOMS: atom_id res chain seq x y z
N MET A 1 13.91 1.70 -14.70
CA MET A 1 13.01 0.72 -14.05
C MET A 1 11.58 0.83 -14.58
N LEU A 2 10.99 2.03 -14.64
CA LEU A 2 9.61 2.20 -15.14
C LEU A 2 9.40 1.55 -16.53
N SER A 3 10.30 1.77 -17.49
CA SER A 3 10.19 1.18 -18.84
C SER A 3 10.20 -0.36 -18.88
N ASN A 4 10.79 -1.00 -17.87
CA ASN A 4 10.79 -2.46 -17.77
C ASN A 4 9.50 -3.00 -17.13
N ILE A 5 8.81 -2.16 -16.36
CA ILE A 5 7.51 -2.51 -15.74
C ILE A 5 6.38 -2.29 -16.73
N ILE A 6 6.40 -1.17 -17.43
CA ILE A 6 5.36 -0.76 -18.37
C ILE A 6 5.71 -1.27 -19.77
N THR A 7 5.44 -2.54 -19.98
CA THR A 7 5.55 -3.21 -21.27
C THR A 7 4.21 -3.86 -21.62
N ASP A 8 3.93 -3.96 -22.90
CA ASP A 8 2.71 -4.58 -23.43
C ASP A 8 2.51 -6.00 -22.89
N GLU A 9 3.57 -6.79 -22.91
CA GLU A 9 3.58 -8.16 -22.40
C GLU A 9 3.27 -8.23 -20.90
N ASN A 10 3.89 -7.37 -20.09
CA ASN A 10 3.64 -7.37 -18.64
C ASN A 10 2.23 -6.91 -18.31
N LEU A 11 1.72 -5.87 -18.98
CA LEU A 11 0.35 -5.40 -18.76
C LEU A 11 -0.69 -6.47 -19.16
N LEU A 12 -0.50 -7.16 -20.26
CA LEU A 12 -1.35 -8.30 -20.64
C LEU A 12 -1.28 -9.42 -19.60
N PHE A 13 -0.09 -9.77 -19.13
CA PHE A 13 0.10 -10.77 -18.08
C PHE A 13 -0.66 -10.40 -16.79
N GLN A 14 -0.60 -9.13 -16.35
CA GLN A 14 -1.34 -8.67 -15.18
C GLN A 14 -2.85 -8.67 -15.41
N ALA A 15 -3.32 -8.32 -16.58
CA ALA A 15 -4.73 -8.38 -16.95
C ALA A 15 -5.26 -9.82 -16.93
N ASP A 16 -4.49 -10.78 -17.41
CA ASP A 16 -4.82 -12.21 -17.33
C ASP A 16 -4.88 -12.71 -15.86
N LYS A 17 -3.95 -12.27 -15.01
CA LYS A 17 -4.03 -12.55 -13.56
C LYS A 17 -5.28 -11.96 -12.94
N LEU A 18 -5.71 -10.78 -13.39
CA LEU A 18 -6.90 -10.11 -12.88
C LEU A 18 -8.18 -10.92 -13.15
N LYS A 19 -8.28 -11.61 -14.31
CA LYS A 19 -9.39 -12.52 -14.62
C LYS A 19 -9.59 -13.61 -13.57
N LYS A 20 -8.49 -14.10 -12.97
CA LYS A 20 -8.52 -15.16 -11.95
C LYS A 20 -8.92 -14.66 -10.55
N LYS A 21 -8.95 -13.33 -10.32
CA LYS A 21 -9.17 -12.71 -9.00
C LYS A 21 -10.60 -12.27 -8.72
N ASN A 22 -11.62 -12.71 -9.48
CA ASN A 22 -13.00 -12.25 -9.33
C ASN A 22 -13.12 -10.72 -9.25
N PHE A 23 -12.37 -10.03 -10.12
CA PHE A 23 -12.32 -8.57 -10.19
C PHE A 23 -13.72 -7.99 -10.43
N LYS A 24 -14.08 -6.97 -9.66
CA LYS A 24 -15.34 -6.23 -9.83
C LYS A 24 -15.06 -4.92 -10.56
N PRO A 25 -15.75 -4.63 -11.68
CA PRO A 25 -15.56 -3.41 -12.44
C PRO A 25 -15.63 -2.15 -11.60
N GLY A 26 -14.82 -1.15 -11.96
CA GLY A 26 -14.80 0.18 -11.38
C GLY A 26 -15.74 1.16 -12.08
N PHE A 27 -15.31 2.40 -12.19
CA PHE A 27 -16.06 3.51 -12.76
C PHE A 27 -16.48 3.29 -14.22
N ASP A 28 -15.58 2.76 -15.04
CA ASP A 28 -15.75 2.50 -16.47
C ASP A 28 -16.57 1.24 -16.78
N LYS A 29 -16.94 0.48 -15.74
CA LYS A 29 -17.65 -0.81 -15.84
C LYS A 29 -16.91 -1.87 -16.69
N MET A 30 -15.65 -1.64 -17.03
CA MET A 30 -14.80 -2.60 -17.75
C MET A 30 -14.46 -3.78 -16.84
N ASP A 31 -14.76 -5.00 -17.28
CA ASP A 31 -14.35 -6.21 -16.59
C ASP A 31 -12.93 -6.64 -17.00
N ALA A 32 -12.40 -7.67 -16.34
CA ALA A 32 -11.04 -8.14 -16.62
C ALA A 32 -10.88 -8.77 -18.02
N LYS A 33 -11.95 -9.32 -18.61
CA LYS A 33 -11.89 -9.88 -19.98
C LYS A 33 -11.83 -8.76 -21.00
N ALA A 34 -12.67 -7.74 -20.84
CA ALA A 34 -12.66 -6.56 -21.70
C ALA A 34 -11.31 -5.82 -21.60
N ALA A 35 -10.68 -5.76 -20.41
CA ALA A 35 -9.37 -5.15 -20.24
C ALA A 35 -8.27 -5.89 -21.03
N VAL A 36 -8.30 -7.24 -21.08
CA VAL A 36 -7.35 -8.00 -21.91
C VAL A 36 -7.52 -7.67 -23.38
N LEU A 37 -8.75 -7.76 -23.92
CA LEU A 37 -9.04 -7.45 -25.33
C LEU A 37 -8.64 -6.00 -25.67
N TRP A 38 -8.89 -5.08 -24.76
CA TRP A 38 -8.51 -3.69 -24.95
C TRP A 38 -6.97 -3.52 -25.02
N LEU A 39 -6.22 -4.20 -24.16
CA LEU A 39 -4.76 -4.16 -24.13
C LEU A 39 -4.15 -4.83 -25.36
N GLU A 40 -4.72 -5.92 -25.86
CA GLU A 40 -4.27 -6.56 -27.11
C GLU A 40 -4.29 -5.58 -28.30
N ILE A 41 -5.25 -4.66 -28.33
CA ILE A 41 -5.40 -3.67 -29.41
C ILE A 41 -4.59 -2.39 -29.13
N ASN A 42 -4.62 -1.91 -27.88
CA ASN A 42 -4.16 -0.57 -27.50
C ASN A 42 -2.87 -0.58 -26.65
N GLY A 43 -2.37 -1.74 -26.23
CA GLY A 43 -1.32 -1.87 -25.22
C GLY A 43 -0.07 -1.06 -25.54
N LYS A 44 0.43 -1.11 -26.78
CA LYS A 44 1.63 -0.34 -27.19
C LYS A 44 1.44 1.17 -27.05
N ARG A 45 0.27 1.68 -27.43
CA ARG A 45 -0.07 3.10 -27.28
C ARG A 45 -0.21 3.46 -25.79
N PHE A 46 -0.89 2.61 -25.04
CA PHE A 46 -1.08 2.78 -23.62
C PHE A 46 0.24 2.83 -22.84
N CYS A 47 1.17 1.90 -23.13
CA CYS A 47 2.52 1.95 -22.57
C CYS A 47 3.23 3.27 -22.90
N LYS A 48 3.14 3.72 -24.18
CA LYS A 48 3.74 5.00 -24.58
C LYS A 48 3.15 6.17 -23.80
N ASP A 49 1.84 6.23 -23.65
CA ASP A 49 1.16 7.32 -22.91
C ASP A 49 1.62 7.35 -21.43
N ILE A 50 1.78 6.18 -20.79
CA ILE A 50 2.31 6.08 -19.43
C ILE A 50 3.78 6.53 -19.37
N LEU A 51 4.63 6.03 -20.26
CA LEU A 51 6.07 6.34 -20.26
C LEU A 51 6.37 7.80 -20.56
N THR A 52 5.49 8.49 -21.28
CA THR A 52 5.56 9.92 -21.57
C THR A 52 4.80 10.78 -20.54
N MET A 53 4.31 10.18 -19.45
CA MET A 53 3.53 10.84 -18.38
C MET A 53 2.24 11.54 -18.87
N ASN A 54 1.67 11.07 -19.98
CA ASN A 54 0.40 11.55 -20.52
C ASN A 54 -0.81 10.74 -20.01
N TYR A 55 -0.58 9.73 -19.17
CA TYR A 55 -1.62 8.93 -18.57
C TYR A 55 -2.16 9.58 -17.31
N GLU A 56 -3.48 9.67 -17.21
CA GLU A 56 -4.20 10.04 -15.99
C GLU A 56 -5.09 8.87 -15.53
N PRO A 57 -4.96 8.41 -14.26
CA PRO A 57 -5.83 7.39 -13.72
C PRO A 57 -7.29 7.84 -13.67
N MET A 58 -8.21 6.93 -13.94
CA MET A 58 -9.63 7.19 -13.81
C MET A 58 -10.07 7.24 -12.34
N PRO A 59 -11.24 7.86 -12.04
CA PRO A 59 -11.72 7.89 -10.67
C PRO A 59 -11.93 6.51 -10.07
N ALA A 60 -11.39 6.29 -8.86
CA ALA A 60 -11.69 5.13 -8.05
C ALA A 60 -13.06 5.31 -7.38
N VAL A 61 -13.98 4.38 -7.55
CA VAL A 61 -15.33 4.45 -6.95
C VAL A 61 -15.28 3.99 -5.50
N ALA A 62 -15.45 4.91 -4.57
CA ALA A 62 -15.47 4.61 -3.16
C ALA A 62 -16.88 4.23 -2.64
N PHE A 63 -16.90 3.39 -1.63
CA PHE A 63 -18.10 2.96 -0.92
C PHE A 63 -17.80 2.73 0.57
N ALA A 64 -18.83 2.92 1.39
CA ALA A 64 -18.73 2.65 2.82
C ALA A 64 -18.80 1.14 3.10
N SER A 65 -17.86 0.63 3.88
CA SER A 65 -17.83 -0.76 4.35
C SER A 65 -17.85 -0.79 5.88
N ALA A 66 -18.78 -1.52 6.49
CA ALA A 66 -18.91 -1.61 7.93
C ALA A 66 -17.66 -2.27 8.57
N LYS A 67 -17.19 -1.73 9.71
CA LYS A 67 -16.14 -2.34 10.53
C LYS A 67 -16.75 -3.29 11.56
N ARG A 68 -16.07 -4.38 11.89
CA ARG A 68 -16.53 -5.33 12.92
C ARG A 68 -16.73 -4.71 14.32
N GLY A 69 -16.00 -3.63 14.62
CA GLY A 69 -16.07 -2.90 15.89
C GLY A 69 -16.94 -1.63 15.86
N GLY A 70 -17.81 -1.48 14.88
CA GLY A 70 -18.61 -0.28 14.66
C GLY A 70 -17.94 0.76 13.76
N GLY A 71 -18.76 1.65 13.18
CA GLY A 71 -18.32 2.64 12.20
C GLY A 71 -18.07 2.07 10.80
N TYR A 72 -17.59 2.90 9.90
CA TYR A 72 -17.36 2.56 8.50
C TYR A 72 -15.90 2.84 8.09
N ARG A 73 -15.45 2.13 7.05
CA ARG A 73 -14.23 2.44 6.32
C ARG A 73 -14.58 2.76 4.87
N LYS A 74 -13.89 3.70 4.27
CA LYS A 74 -14.05 4.05 2.87
C LYS A 74 -13.14 3.13 2.04
N LEU A 75 -13.72 2.15 1.36
CA LEU A 75 -13.01 1.30 0.39
C LEU A 75 -13.27 1.83 -1.00
N ALA A 76 -12.35 1.63 -1.93
CA ALA A 76 -12.57 2.03 -3.31
C ALA A 76 -12.23 0.91 -4.31
N LYS A 77 -12.90 0.95 -5.45
CA LYS A 77 -12.68 0.08 -6.60
C LYS A 77 -12.02 0.89 -7.71
N LEU A 78 -10.91 0.38 -8.21
CA LEU A 78 -10.22 0.92 -9.38
C LEU A 78 -10.90 0.44 -10.67
N THR A 79 -10.63 1.12 -11.78
CA THR A 79 -10.90 0.56 -13.12
C THR A 79 -10.01 -0.66 -13.36
N ALA A 80 -10.34 -1.46 -14.38
CA ALA A 80 -9.56 -2.65 -14.67
C ALA A 80 -8.12 -2.32 -15.11
N LEU A 81 -7.95 -1.27 -15.93
CA LEU A 81 -6.63 -0.84 -16.40
C LEU A 81 -5.79 -0.24 -15.26
N ASP A 82 -6.38 0.57 -14.39
CA ASP A 82 -5.69 1.07 -13.19
C ASP A 82 -5.26 -0.07 -12.27
N ALA A 83 -6.13 -1.07 -12.05
CA ALA A 83 -5.77 -2.24 -11.24
C ALA A 83 -4.60 -3.02 -11.86
N VAL A 84 -4.56 -3.19 -13.19
CA VAL A 84 -3.43 -3.79 -13.92
C VAL A 84 -2.14 -3.03 -13.64
N LEU A 85 -2.16 -1.70 -13.72
CA LEU A 85 -0.99 -0.85 -13.43
C LEU A 85 -0.53 -0.98 -11.99
N HIS A 86 -1.48 -0.99 -11.04
CA HIS A 86 -1.17 -1.23 -9.62
C HIS A 86 -0.49 -2.59 -9.39
N TYR A 87 -0.95 -3.66 -10.06
CA TYR A 87 -0.34 -4.97 -9.94
C TYR A 87 1.03 -5.05 -10.63
N ALA A 88 1.22 -4.41 -11.79
CA ALA A 88 2.51 -4.35 -12.46
C ALA A 88 3.59 -3.69 -11.59
N VAL A 89 3.25 -2.57 -10.96
CA VAL A 89 4.16 -1.88 -10.03
C VAL A 89 4.37 -2.70 -8.75
N LEU A 90 3.31 -3.31 -8.20
CA LEU A 90 3.37 -4.14 -6.99
C LEU A 90 4.34 -5.32 -7.18
N ASP A 91 4.18 -6.07 -8.27
CA ASP A 91 5.02 -7.24 -8.56
C ASP A 91 6.51 -6.84 -8.72
N ALA A 92 6.79 -5.67 -9.31
CA ALA A 92 8.14 -5.17 -9.51
C ALA A 92 8.79 -4.62 -8.23
N LEU A 93 8.01 -3.97 -7.35
CA LEU A 93 8.54 -3.38 -6.11
C LEU A 93 8.67 -4.39 -4.97
N THR A 94 7.81 -5.41 -4.94
CA THR A 94 7.77 -6.36 -3.82
C THR A 94 9.14 -6.97 -3.53
N PRO A 95 9.89 -7.55 -4.48
CA PRO A 95 11.18 -8.17 -4.17
C PRO A 95 12.20 -7.16 -3.61
N LEU A 96 12.23 -5.94 -4.13
CA LEU A 96 13.14 -4.89 -3.65
C LEU A 96 12.81 -4.47 -2.20
N CYS A 97 11.53 -4.41 -1.87
CA CYS A 97 11.08 -4.02 -0.54
C CYS A 97 11.30 -5.15 0.48
N GLU A 98 11.14 -6.42 0.07
CA GLU A 98 11.34 -7.57 0.97
C GLU A 98 12.76 -7.64 1.54
N GLU A 99 13.77 -7.23 0.78
CA GLU A 99 15.18 -7.16 1.24
C GLU A 99 15.41 -6.06 2.30
N LEU A 100 14.53 -5.04 2.33
CA LEU A 100 14.70 -3.88 3.19
C LEU A 100 13.85 -3.94 4.46
N PHE A 101 12.69 -4.57 4.40
CA PHE A 101 11.74 -4.57 5.50
C PHE A 101 12.23 -5.30 6.74
N SER A 102 11.89 -4.74 7.90
CA SER A 102 12.07 -5.41 9.19
C SER A 102 11.51 -6.84 9.19
N GLU A 103 12.24 -7.78 9.78
CA GLU A 103 11.77 -9.15 10.00
C GLU A 103 10.58 -9.22 10.97
N PHE A 104 10.32 -8.18 11.75
CA PHE A 104 9.21 -8.07 12.71
C PHE A 104 7.94 -7.46 12.12
N SER A 105 7.95 -7.16 10.81
CA SER A 105 6.78 -6.73 10.03
C SER A 105 6.21 -7.90 9.23
N TYR A 106 4.93 -8.22 9.39
CA TYR A 106 4.35 -9.48 8.89
C TYR A 106 3.23 -9.32 7.86
N ALA A 107 2.39 -8.28 7.94
CA ALA A 107 1.24 -8.17 7.05
C ALA A 107 1.61 -7.70 5.65
N TYR A 108 0.84 -8.17 4.67
CA TYR A 108 0.94 -7.77 3.25
C TYR A 108 2.29 -8.11 2.60
N ARG A 109 2.94 -9.17 3.08
CA ARG A 109 4.25 -9.62 2.60
C ARG A 109 4.18 -11.08 2.14
N PRO A 110 4.89 -11.46 1.06
CA PRO A 110 4.97 -12.85 0.63
C PRO A 110 5.55 -13.75 1.72
N GLY A 111 4.96 -14.93 1.90
CA GLY A 111 5.45 -15.93 2.87
C GLY A 111 5.30 -15.52 4.34
N ARG A 112 4.73 -14.35 4.64
CA ARG A 112 4.49 -13.88 6.01
C ARG A 112 3.01 -13.64 6.25
N GLY A 113 2.55 -13.86 7.47
CA GLY A 113 1.14 -13.76 7.79
C GLY A 113 0.85 -13.71 9.29
N LEU A 114 -0.44 -13.85 9.61
CA LEU A 114 -0.91 -13.74 10.99
C LEU A 114 -0.31 -14.81 11.90
N SER A 115 -0.12 -16.03 11.42
CA SER A 115 0.43 -17.14 12.24
C SER A 115 1.84 -16.84 12.72
N GLN A 116 2.72 -16.34 11.84
CA GLN A 116 4.09 -15.97 12.21
C GLN A 116 4.10 -14.77 13.16
N ALA A 117 3.23 -13.77 12.93
CA ALA A 117 3.10 -12.63 13.83
C ALA A 117 2.64 -13.06 15.24
N VAL A 118 1.66 -13.95 15.33
CA VAL A 118 1.17 -14.51 16.61
C VAL A 118 2.25 -15.33 17.29
N SER A 119 2.96 -16.19 16.56
CA SER A 119 4.08 -16.97 17.12
C SER A 119 5.13 -16.06 17.76
N ARG A 120 5.55 -15.03 17.05
CA ARG A 120 6.51 -14.03 17.58
C ARG A 120 5.94 -13.26 18.78
N TYR A 121 4.68 -12.90 18.74
CA TYR A 121 4.02 -12.24 19.87
C TYR A 121 4.02 -13.13 21.13
N CYS A 122 3.72 -14.42 21.00
CA CYS A 122 3.76 -15.38 22.10
C CYS A 122 5.19 -15.57 22.65
N GLU A 123 6.19 -15.63 21.77
CA GLU A 123 7.61 -15.68 22.19
C GLU A 123 8.01 -14.46 23.03
N LEU A 124 7.61 -13.26 22.59
CA LEU A 124 7.86 -12.05 23.37
C LEU A 124 7.06 -12.04 24.68
N GLY A 125 5.84 -12.55 24.69
CA GLY A 125 4.99 -12.68 25.88
C GLY A 125 5.58 -13.55 26.96
N SER A 126 6.42 -14.54 26.63
CA SER A 126 7.15 -15.35 27.61
C SER A 126 8.30 -14.59 28.28
N LYS A 127 8.82 -13.53 27.64
CA LYS A 127 9.97 -12.74 28.12
C LYS A 127 9.55 -11.42 28.79
N TYR A 128 8.39 -10.90 28.45
CA TYR A 128 7.92 -9.58 28.89
C TYR A 128 6.51 -9.64 29.49
N ARG A 129 6.37 -9.14 30.70
CA ARG A 129 5.11 -9.19 31.46
C ARG A 129 4.01 -8.32 30.88
N TYR A 130 4.36 -7.27 30.14
CA TYR A 130 3.42 -6.30 29.59
C TYR A 130 3.67 -6.06 28.10
N ALA A 131 2.68 -5.61 27.38
CA ALA A 131 2.80 -5.18 26.00
C ALA A 131 1.99 -3.88 25.80
N ALA A 132 2.55 -2.94 25.04
CA ALA A 132 1.82 -1.78 24.57
C ALA A 132 1.27 -2.07 23.17
N LYS A 133 0.07 -1.57 22.88
CA LYS A 133 -0.51 -1.62 21.54
C LYS A 133 -0.52 -0.21 20.96
N LEU A 134 0.16 -0.03 19.84
CA LEU A 134 0.17 1.21 19.08
C LEU A 134 -0.62 1.01 17.79
N ASP A 135 -1.55 1.91 17.52
CA ASP A 135 -2.37 1.92 16.30
C ASP A 135 -2.44 3.36 15.78
N PRO A 136 -1.64 3.71 14.75
CA PRO A 136 -1.63 5.06 14.20
C PRO A 136 -3.01 5.43 13.64
N LYS A 137 -3.65 6.44 14.22
CA LYS A 137 -5.00 6.89 13.85
C LYS A 137 -5.04 7.28 12.37
N GLY A 138 -5.90 6.60 11.60
CA GLY A 138 -6.11 6.91 10.19
C GLY A 138 -4.82 6.84 9.35
N CYS A 139 -3.95 5.85 9.61
CA CYS A 139 -2.64 5.78 8.96
C CYS A 139 -2.75 5.87 7.43
N PHE A 140 -3.61 5.04 6.81
CA PHE A 140 -3.81 5.08 5.36
C PHE A 140 -4.24 6.46 4.86
N ASP A 141 -5.09 7.16 5.59
CA ASP A 141 -5.65 8.45 5.20
C ASP A 141 -4.65 9.62 5.43
N ASN A 142 -3.57 9.39 6.20
CA ASN A 142 -2.62 10.42 6.60
C ASN A 142 -1.21 10.25 6.04
N ILE A 143 -0.96 9.30 5.15
CA ILE A 143 0.35 9.12 4.50
C ILE A 143 0.66 10.34 3.65
N SER A 144 1.75 11.05 3.97
CA SER A 144 2.26 12.17 3.16
C SER A 144 2.82 11.66 1.84
N HIS A 145 2.31 12.16 0.72
CA HIS A 145 2.78 11.80 -0.61
C HIS A 145 4.24 12.21 -0.84
N ASP A 146 4.68 13.34 -0.32
CA ASP A 146 6.06 13.81 -0.47
C ASP A 146 7.04 12.92 0.30
N ARG A 147 6.71 12.55 1.55
CA ARG A 147 7.52 11.61 2.33
C ARG A 147 7.54 10.22 1.68
N LEU A 148 6.41 9.78 1.15
CA LEU A 148 6.34 8.50 0.41
C LEU A 148 7.22 8.55 -0.84
N LYS A 149 7.18 9.65 -1.61
CA LYS A 149 8.06 9.86 -2.78
C LYS A 149 9.53 9.77 -2.41
N ALA A 150 9.95 10.46 -1.35
CA ALA A 150 11.33 10.44 -0.89
C ALA A 150 11.79 9.01 -0.56
N LYS A 151 10.96 8.22 0.15
CA LYS A 151 11.26 6.82 0.46
C LYS A 151 11.31 5.93 -0.78
N LEU A 152 10.37 6.07 -1.70
CA LEU A 152 10.37 5.34 -2.96
C LEU A 152 11.65 5.63 -3.76
N LEU A 153 12.10 6.87 -3.77
CA LEU A 153 13.31 7.26 -4.49
C LEU A 153 14.56 6.60 -3.89
N THR A 154 14.66 6.47 -2.56
CA THR A 154 15.78 5.74 -1.94
C THR A 154 15.78 4.25 -2.26
N ILE A 155 14.61 3.65 -2.50
CA ILE A 155 14.47 2.22 -2.82
C ILE A 155 14.75 1.96 -4.31
N THR A 156 14.20 2.78 -5.19
CA THR A 156 14.16 2.49 -6.63
C THR A 156 15.24 3.22 -7.42
N ASN A 157 15.72 4.35 -6.93
CA ASN A 157 16.58 5.30 -7.65
C ASN A 157 16.04 5.68 -9.05
N ASP A 158 14.70 5.64 -9.22
CA ASP A 158 14.00 5.95 -10.48
C ASP A 158 12.92 7.00 -10.26
N SER A 159 13.23 8.24 -10.61
CA SER A 159 12.32 9.38 -10.46
C SER A 159 11.05 9.26 -11.31
N ALA A 160 11.15 8.65 -12.51
CA ALA A 160 10.00 8.43 -13.39
C ALA A 160 9.03 7.43 -12.76
N LEU A 161 9.54 6.31 -12.23
CA LEU A 161 8.72 5.34 -11.50
C LEU A 161 8.07 5.97 -10.27
N CYS A 162 8.80 6.73 -9.48
CA CYS A 162 8.25 7.41 -8.31
C CYS A 162 7.12 8.39 -8.70
N SER A 163 7.30 9.14 -9.78
CA SER A 163 6.29 10.07 -10.28
C SER A 163 5.04 9.34 -10.79
N PHE A 164 5.23 8.21 -11.48
CA PHE A 164 4.14 7.37 -11.92
C PHE A 164 3.37 6.75 -10.74
N ILE A 165 4.05 6.23 -9.72
CA ILE A 165 3.41 5.73 -8.50
C ILE A 165 2.58 6.82 -7.84
N LEU A 166 3.09 8.05 -7.75
CA LEU A 166 2.32 9.16 -7.20
C LEU A 166 1.14 9.57 -8.08
N CYS A 167 1.24 9.44 -9.40
CA CYS A 167 0.09 9.62 -10.30
C CYS A 167 -1.03 8.64 -9.94
N LEU A 168 -0.71 7.33 -9.77
CA LEU A 168 -1.67 6.31 -9.36
C LEU A 168 -2.27 6.59 -7.97
N VAL A 169 -1.45 7.00 -7.01
CA VAL A 169 -1.87 7.30 -5.63
C VAL A 169 -2.79 8.51 -5.55
N LYS A 170 -2.57 9.50 -6.41
CA LYS A 170 -3.36 10.75 -6.50
C LYS A 170 -4.57 10.61 -7.44
N ALA A 171 -4.91 9.40 -7.88
CA ALA A 171 -6.11 9.15 -8.67
C ALA A 171 -7.34 9.76 -7.99
N PRO A 172 -8.26 10.37 -8.75
CA PRO A 172 -9.51 10.90 -8.18
C PRO A 172 -10.29 9.80 -7.46
N VAL A 173 -10.97 10.16 -6.38
CA VAL A 173 -11.87 9.26 -5.65
C VAL A 173 -13.28 9.80 -5.75
N LEU A 174 -14.15 9.03 -6.37
CA LEU A 174 -15.58 9.33 -6.49
C LEU A 174 -16.33 8.71 -5.31
N PHE A 175 -16.97 9.53 -4.51
CA PHE A 175 -17.78 9.10 -3.38
C PHE A 175 -19.05 9.94 -3.29
N ASP A 176 -20.21 9.30 -3.28
CA ASP A 176 -21.52 9.96 -3.17
C ASP A 176 -21.76 11.06 -4.23
N GLY A 177 -21.30 10.80 -5.47
CA GLY A 177 -21.44 11.75 -6.60
C GLY A 177 -20.37 12.83 -6.67
N GLU A 178 -19.55 13.01 -5.64
CA GLU A 178 -18.45 13.97 -5.61
C GLU A 178 -17.11 13.31 -5.93
N SER A 179 -16.26 13.99 -6.72
CA SER A 179 -14.92 13.53 -7.10
C SER A 179 -13.88 14.43 -6.49
N GLU A 180 -12.97 13.84 -5.72
CA GLU A 180 -11.87 14.55 -5.03
C GLU A 180 -10.52 13.90 -5.34
N ARG A 181 -9.49 14.72 -5.59
CA ARG A 181 -8.09 14.25 -5.65
C ARG A 181 -7.47 14.32 -4.27
N PRO A 182 -6.98 13.19 -3.70
CA PRO A 182 -6.43 13.19 -2.36
C PRO A 182 -5.08 13.96 -2.32
N LEU A 183 -4.94 14.91 -1.38
CA LEU A 183 -3.68 15.61 -1.12
C LEU A 183 -2.70 14.75 -0.29
N LYS A 184 -3.22 13.77 0.44
CA LYS A 184 -2.47 12.80 1.27
C LYS A 184 -3.27 11.50 1.35
N GLY A 185 -2.63 10.47 1.85
CA GLY A 185 -3.27 9.17 2.08
C GLY A 185 -3.17 8.22 0.89
N LEU A 186 -3.59 6.99 1.14
CA LEU A 186 -3.65 5.91 0.17
C LEU A 186 -5.07 5.38 0.07
N VAL A 187 -5.53 5.12 -1.13
CA VAL A 187 -6.85 4.55 -1.38
C VAL A 187 -6.92 3.13 -0.80
N GLN A 188 -7.83 2.92 0.15
CA GLN A 188 -8.08 1.59 0.72
C GLN A 188 -8.83 0.73 -0.31
N GLY A 189 -8.27 -0.42 -0.66
CA GLY A 189 -8.76 -1.32 -1.71
C GLY A 189 -7.92 -1.31 -2.98
N ALA A 190 -7.03 -0.35 -3.17
CA ALA A 190 -6.06 -0.37 -4.26
C ALA A 190 -4.95 -1.41 -3.97
N PRO A 191 -4.57 -2.27 -4.95
CA PRO A 191 -3.61 -3.35 -4.74
C PRO A 191 -2.24 -2.92 -4.22
N LEU A 192 -1.75 -1.77 -4.64
CA LEU A 192 -0.44 -1.25 -4.27
C LEU A 192 -0.42 -0.59 -2.88
N SER A 193 -1.56 -0.12 -2.37
CA SER A 193 -1.64 0.64 -1.11
C SER A 193 -1.05 -0.07 0.11
N PRO A 194 -1.22 -1.40 0.32
CA PRO A 194 -0.61 -2.10 1.45
C PRO A 194 0.92 -2.10 1.43
N LEU A 195 1.53 -2.28 0.26
CA LEU A 195 2.99 -2.22 0.10
C LEU A 195 3.51 -0.81 0.38
N LEU A 196 2.87 0.22 -0.19
CA LEU A 196 3.23 1.63 0.05
C LEU A 196 3.10 2.01 1.53
N CYS A 197 2.09 1.50 2.22
CA CYS A 197 1.96 1.66 3.66
C CYS A 197 3.11 1.01 4.43
N ASN A 198 3.53 -0.20 4.05
CA ASN A 198 4.68 -0.87 4.65
C ASN A 198 5.98 -0.07 4.41
N ILE A 199 6.21 0.42 3.19
CA ILE A 199 7.35 1.31 2.86
C ILE A 199 7.34 2.57 3.75
N TYR A 200 6.16 3.17 3.95
CA TYR A 200 6.04 4.36 4.78
C TYR A 200 6.36 4.10 6.25
N LEU A 201 5.90 2.97 6.79
CA LEU A 201 6.06 2.59 8.19
C LEU A 201 7.44 1.97 8.51
N ASP A 202 8.20 1.53 7.51
CA ASP A 202 9.50 0.88 7.72
C ASP A 202 10.48 1.75 8.52
N SER A 203 10.42 3.08 8.39
CA SER A 203 11.26 3.96 9.24
C SER A 203 10.96 3.83 10.71
N MET A 204 9.72 3.56 11.09
CA MET A 204 9.34 3.33 12.48
C MET A 204 9.83 1.95 12.93
N ASP A 205 9.71 0.95 12.08
CA ASP A 205 10.25 -0.38 12.36
C ASP A 205 11.75 -0.30 12.61
N LYS A 206 12.51 0.35 11.70
CA LYS A 206 13.97 0.57 11.85
C LYS A 206 14.32 1.39 13.08
N PHE A 207 13.53 2.39 13.42
CA PHE A 207 13.73 3.14 14.66
C PHE A 207 13.60 2.25 15.89
N LEU A 208 12.55 1.40 15.97
CA LEU A 208 12.37 0.47 17.09
C LEU A 208 13.50 -0.54 17.18
N GLU A 209 13.97 -1.08 16.05
CA GLU A 209 15.15 -1.96 15.99
C GLU A 209 16.41 -1.26 16.53
N ASN A 210 16.68 -0.03 16.08
CA ASN A 210 17.87 0.72 16.47
C ASN A 210 17.95 1.04 17.96
N ILE A 211 16.80 1.23 18.61
CA ILE A 211 16.74 1.46 20.07
C ILE A 211 16.56 0.16 20.87
N GLY A 212 16.63 -1.01 20.19
CA GLY A 212 16.57 -2.32 20.84
C GLY A 212 15.19 -2.68 21.40
N VAL A 213 14.11 -2.09 20.89
CA VAL A 213 12.75 -2.40 21.33
C VAL A 213 12.20 -3.58 20.54
N PRO A 214 11.97 -4.74 21.15
CA PRO A 214 11.33 -5.84 20.48
C PRO A 214 9.87 -5.53 20.18
N PHE A 215 9.43 -5.82 18.96
CA PHE A 215 8.06 -5.55 18.55
C PHE A 215 7.54 -6.61 17.57
N VAL A 216 6.24 -6.56 17.34
CA VAL A 216 5.55 -7.27 16.27
C VAL A 216 4.65 -6.26 15.58
N ARG A 217 4.86 -6.03 14.28
CA ARG A 217 3.95 -5.23 13.48
C ARG A 217 3.12 -6.11 12.56
N TYR A 218 1.80 -6.03 12.70
CA TYR A 218 0.86 -6.62 11.77
C TYR A 218 -0.01 -5.52 11.17
N ALA A 219 0.23 -5.17 9.91
CA ALA A 219 -0.33 -3.99 9.23
C ALA A 219 0.00 -2.69 10.00
N LEU A 220 -0.98 -2.09 10.68
CA LEU A 220 -0.85 -0.85 11.43
C LEU A 220 -0.59 -1.07 12.93
N VAL A 221 -0.82 -2.28 13.42
CA VAL A 221 -0.73 -2.58 14.85
C VAL A 221 0.68 -3.00 15.22
N ILE A 222 1.26 -2.32 16.21
CA ILE A 222 2.58 -2.60 16.78
C ILE A 222 2.39 -2.92 18.25
N ASN A 223 3.06 -3.98 18.71
CA ASN A 223 3.04 -4.39 20.11
C ASN A 223 4.47 -4.43 20.66
N PRO A 224 5.05 -3.29 21.10
CA PRO A 224 6.30 -3.28 21.86
C PRO A 224 6.05 -3.64 23.32
N PRO A 225 7.07 -4.16 24.07
CA PRO A 225 6.97 -4.33 25.52
C PRO A 225 6.98 -2.97 26.25
N PRO A 226 6.49 -2.92 27.51
CA PRO A 226 6.06 -1.69 28.20
C PRO A 226 7.14 -0.75 28.71
N ARG A 227 8.42 -1.12 28.69
CA ARG A 227 9.49 -0.20 29.15
C ARG A 227 9.47 1.17 28.46
N PHE A 228 8.71 1.31 27.37
CA PHE A 228 8.54 2.55 26.60
C PHE A 228 7.24 3.29 26.85
N ALA A 229 6.20 2.66 27.42
CA ALA A 229 4.97 3.36 27.77
C ALA A 229 5.18 4.34 28.93
N GLU A 230 6.08 4.01 29.86
CA GLU A 230 6.41 4.86 30.99
C GLU A 230 7.31 6.06 30.63
N ALA A 231 8.24 5.91 29.68
CA ALA A 231 9.13 7.00 29.27
C ALA A 231 8.40 8.14 28.53
N ASN A 232 7.31 7.84 27.80
CA ASN A 232 6.53 8.85 27.07
C ASN A 232 5.38 9.44 27.90
N ALA A 233 4.95 8.79 28.98
CA ALA A 233 3.96 9.36 29.90
C ALA A 233 4.55 10.49 30.76
N THR A 234 5.85 10.47 31.02
CA THR A 234 6.55 11.53 31.78
C THR A 234 7.06 12.69 30.91
N ALA A 235 7.16 12.53 29.59
CA ALA A 235 7.59 13.59 28.67
C ALA A 235 6.43 14.50 28.17
N GLY A 236 5.17 14.18 28.52
CA GLY A 236 3.98 14.90 28.08
C GLY A 236 3.34 15.84 29.13
N ILE A 237 3.99 16.07 30.29
CA ILE A 237 3.53 17.02 31.31
C ILE A 237 4.64 18.03 31.57
N GLY A 238 4.71 19.05 30.73
CA GLY A 238 5.63 20.16 30.91
C GLY A 238 5.34 21.27 29.92
N SER A 239 4.42 22.18 30.35
CA SER A 239 4.10 23.53 29.84
C SER A 239 3.77 23.69 28.36
#